data_84531f091600a83bfaff0b8b9850b314
#
_entry.id   84531f091600a83bfaff0b8b9850b314
#
_cell.length_a   1.000
_cell.length_b   1.000
_cell.length_c   1.000
_cell.angle_alpha   90.00
_cell.angle_beta   90.00
_cell.angle_gamma   90.00
#
_symmetry.space_group_name_H-M   'P 1'
#
loop_
_entity.id
_entity.type
_entity.pdbx_description
1 polymer ?
#
loop_
_entity_poly.entity_id
_entity_poly.type
_entity_poly.pdbx_seq_one_letter_code
_entity_poly.pdbx_strand_id
1 'polypeptide(L)' 'MLQGIPWEMKSPEGDGKRTIKNTVQNASHQSENIIIDLQRCKIPEDRALKEIDRYFRLSRRLKRLKVITKDKKILDFSK' A
#
# COMPACT_ATOMS: atom_id res chain seq x y z
N MET A 1 4.53 -12.70 -9.88
CA MET A 1 5.11 -11.58 -10.65
C MET A 1 4.15 -11.20 -11.76
N LEU A 2 3.96 -9.91 -11.98
CA LEU A 2 3.16 -9.38 -13.09
C LEU A 2 4.13 -8.95 -14.20
N GLN A 3 4.03 -9.59 -15.37
CA GLN A 3 4.85 -9.24 -16.54
C GLN A 3 6.36 -9.23 -16.24
N GLY A 4 6.82 -10.16 -15.42
CA GLY A 4 8.23 -10.22 -15.04
C GLY A 4 8.68 -9.24 -13.97
N ILE A 5 7.78 -8.36 -13.50
CA ILE A 5 8.08 -7.41 -12.43
C ILE A 5 7.61 -8.01 -11.10
N PRO A 6 8.50 -8.11 -10.09
CA PRO A 6 8.06 -8.60 -8.78
C PRO A 6 7.18 -7.58 -8.07
N TRP A 7 6.03 -8.04 -7.60
CA TRP A 7 5.10 -7.24 -6.80
C TRP A 7 4.87 -7.93 -5.47
N GLU A 8 4.86 -7.16 -4.40
CA GLU A 8 4.51 -7.66 -3.07
C GLU A 8 3.13 -7.16 -2.70
N MET A 9 2.24 -8.07 -2.27
CA MET A 9 0.89 -7.71 -1.88
C MET A 9 0.74 -7.76 -0.38
N LYS A 10 0.11 -6.75 0.19
CA LYS A 10 -0.21 -6.67 1.62
C LYS A 10 -1.68 -6.34 1.80
N SER A 11 -2.31 -7.01 2.78
CA SER A 11 -3.73 -6.81 3.11
C SER A 11 -3.85 -6.44 4.59
N PRO A 12 -3.67 -5.17 4.94
CA PRO A 12 -3.76 -4.76 6.34
C PRO A 12 -5.18 -4.92 6.86
N GLU A 13 -5.33 -5.44 8.08
CA GLU A 13 -6.62 -5.64 8.72
C GLU A 13 -6.82 -4.78 9.95
N GLY A 14 -5.76 -4.16 10.47
CA GLY A 14 -5.82 -3.39 11.70
C GLY A 14 -6.49 -2.03 11.55
N ASP A 15 -6.67 -1.37 12.69
CA ASP A 15 -7.21 0.00 12.75
C ASP A 15 -6.32 0.94 13.55
N GLY A 16 -5.14 0.49 13.94
CA GLY A 16 -4.21 1.27 14.74
C GLY A 16 -3.53 2.39 13.97
N LYS A 17 -2.98 3.35 14.70
CA LYS A 17 -2.32 4.51 14.10
C LYS A 17 -1.13 4.16 13.23
N ARG A 18 -0.49 3.02 13.51
CA ARG A 18 0.72 2.60 12.78
C ARG A 18 0.45 1.52 11.76
N THR A 19 -0.79 1.10 11.58
CA THR A 19 -1.11 0.00 10.67
C THR A 19 -0.62 0.26 9.25
N ILE A 20 -0.97 1.41 8.68
CA ILE A 20 -0.57 1.74 7.32
C ILE A 20 0.93 1.96 7.22
N LYS A 21 1.50 2.69 8.18
CA LYS A 21 2.95 2.92 8.20
C LYS A 21 3.72 1.60 8.19
N ASN A 22 3.35 0.69 9.10
CA ASN A 22 4.04 -0.60 9.20
C ASN A 22 3.84 -1.44 7.93
N THR A 23 2.65 -1.41 7.36
CA THR A 23 2.36 -2.14 6.12
C THR A 23 3.26 -1.66 4.98
N VAL A 24 3.35 -0.35 4.78
CA VAL A 24 4.18 0.22 3.72
C VAL A 24 5.66 -0.06 3.95
N GLN A 25 6.12 0.10 5.19
CA GLN A 25 7.53 -0.15 5.52
C GLN A 25 7.90 -1.61 5.32
N ASN A 26 7.07 -2.54 5.81
CA ASN A 26 7.35 -3.96 5.65
C ASN A 26 7.37 -4.36 4.17
N ALA A 27 6.42 -3.85 3.39
CA ALA A 27 6.37 -4.14 1.97
C ALA A 27 7.62 -3.61 1.25
N SER A 28 8.12 -2.44 1.64
CA SER A 28 9.28 -1.83 1.01
C SER A 28 10.56 -2.64 1.20
N HIS A 29 10.62 -3.47 2.25
CA HIS A 29 11.75 -4.38 2.45
C HIS A 29 11.69 -5.60 1.55
N GLN A 30 10.55 -5.87 0.95
CA GLN A 30 10.34 -7.07 0.14
C GLN A 30 10.33 -6.78 -1.36
N SER A 31 9.90 -5.58 -1.76
CA SER A 31 9.84 -5.22 -3.17
C SER A 31 9.81 -3.71 -3.35
N GLU A 32 10.23 -3.27 -4.52
CA GLU A 32 10.10 -1.86 -4.93
C GLU A 32 8.70 -1.55 -5.44
N ASN A 33 7.93 -2.59 -5.76
CA ASN A 33 6.59 -2.48 -6.30
C ASN A 33 5.62 -3.21 -5.38
N ILE A 34 4.64 -2.51 -4.84
CA ILE A 34 3.73 -3.09 -3.87
C ILE A 34 2.27 -2.85 -4.25
N ILE A 35 1.43 -3.77 -3.80
CA ILE A 35 -0.02 -3.67 -3.90
C ILE A 35 -0.56 -3.71 -2.49
N ILE A 36 -1.36 -2.72 -2.11
CA ILE A 36 -2.02 -2.70 -0.81
C ILE A 36 -3.52 -2.88 -1.02
N ASP A 37 -4.06 -3.95 -0.45
CA ASP A 37 -5.48 -4.26 -0.52
C ASP A 37 -6.17 -3.74 0.74
N LEU A 38 -7.07 -2.78 0.57
CA LEU A 38 -7.79 -2.16 1.68
C LEU A 38 -9.15 -2.79 1.96
N GLN A 39 -9.51 -3.87 1.27
CA GLN A 39 -10.84 -4.45 1.41
C GLN A 39 -11.13 -4.94 2.83
N ARG A 40 -10.10 -5.37 3.57
CA ARG A 40 -10.24 -5.83 4.95
C ARG A 40 -9.78 -4.81 5.99
N CYS A 41 -9.31 -3.66 5.55
CA CYS A 41 -8.78 -2.65 6.45
C CYS A 41 -9.91 -1.94 7.20
N LYS A 42 -9.75 -1.79 8.50
CA LYS A 42 -10.76 -1.12 9.34
C LYS A 42 -10.60 0.39 9.39
N ILE A 43 -9.50 0.91 8.87
CA ILE A 43 -9.27 2.34 8.77
C ILE A 43 -10.15 2.92 7.67
N PRO A 44 -10.80 4.07 7.90
CA PRO A 44 -11.58 4.73 6.84
C PRO A 44 -10.72 4.93 5.59
N GLU A 45 -11.29 4.70 4.42
CA GLU A 45 -10.53 4.67 3.18
C GLU A 45 -9.80 5.97 2.88
N ASP A 46 -10.46 7.11 3.09
CA ASP A 46 -9.84 8.41 2.86
C ASP A 46 -8.60 8.62 3.72
N ARG A 47 -8.68 8.22 5.00
CA ARG A 47 -7.54 8.30 5.90
C ARG A 47 -6.44 7.34 5.47
N ALA A 48 -6.80 6.10 5.14
CA ALA A 48 -5.83 5.11 4.70
C ALA A 48 -5.09 5.57 3.45
N LEU A 49 -5.81 6.14 2.48
CA LEU A 49 -5.20 6.62 1.25
C LEU A 49 -4.23 7.78 1.50
N LYS A 50 -4.56 8.68 2.41
CA LYS A 50 -3.66 9.77 2.77
C LYS A 50 -2.37 9.26 3.40
N GLU A 51 -2.49 8.30 4.32
CA GLU A 51 -1.32 7.71 4.96
C GLU A 51 -0.48 6.90 3.98
N ILE A 52 -1.12 6.14 3.10
CA ILE A 52 -0.41 5.38 2.06
C ILE A 52 0.39 6.32 1.17
N ASP A 53 -0.23 7.40 0.68
CA ASP A 53 0.44 8.36 -0.17
C ASP A 53 1.64 8.97 0.54
N ARG A 54 1.45 9.37 1.80
CA ARG A 54 2.51 9.98 2.60
C ARG A 54 3.71 9.04 2.74
N TYR A 55 3.49 7.81 3.19
CA TYR A 55 4.59 6.89 3.42
C TYR A 55 5.22 6.38 2.14
N PHE A 56 4.43 6.27 1.09
CA PHE A 56 4.98 5.96 -0.22
C PHE A 56 5.96 7.04 -0.69
N ARG A 57 5.57 8.31 -0.56
CA ARG A 57 6.43 9.43 -0.96
C ARG A 57 7.69 9.53 -0.11
N LEU A 58 7.60 9.17 1.17
CA LEU A 58 8.75 9.19 2.07
C LEU A 58 9.71 8.03 1.84
N SER A 59 9.26 6.96 1.23
CA SER A 59 10.09 5.79 0.98
C SER A 59 11.04 6.04 -0.18
N ARG A 60 12.31 5.73 0.03
CA ARG A 60 13.31 5.82 -1.04
C ARG A 60 13.39 4.55 -1.86
N ARG A 61 12.81 3.45 -1.38
CA ARG A 61 12.89 2.15 -2.01
C ARG A 61 11.71 1.87 -2.93
N LEU A 62 10.53 2.37 -2.58
CA LEU A 62 9.33 2.10 -3.35
C LEU A 62 9.29 2.94 -4.62
N LYS A 63 9.00 2.29 -5.74
CA LYS A 63 8.88 2.94 -7.04
C LYS A 63 7.47 2.98 -7.55
N ARG A 64 6.69 1.94 -7.28
CA ARG A 64 5.32 1.81 -7.77
C ARG A 64 4.43 1.28 -6.66
N LEU A 65 3.23 1.78 -6.62
CA LEU A 65 2.24 1.36 -5.63
C LEU A 65 0.87 1.29 -6.30
N LYS A 66 0.18 0.17 -6.08
CA LYS A 66 -1.22 0.04 -6.43
C LYS A 66 -2.02 -0.17 -5.17
N VAL A 67 -3.20 0.43 -5.11
CA VAL A 67 -4.12 0.24 -3.98
C VAL A 67 -5.42 -0.32 -4.50
N ILE A 68 -5.88 -1.41 -3.89
CA ILE A 68 -7.21 -1.95 -4.14
C ILE A 68 -8.13 -1.34 -3.09
N THR A 69 -9.09 -0.55 -3.52
CA THR A 69 -9.99 0.14 -2.60
C THR A 69 -11.06 -0.80 -2.05
N LYS A 70 -11.85 -0.31 -1.08
CA LYS A 70 -12.91 -1.12 -0.47
C LYS A 70 -14.01 -1.47 -1.46
N ASP A 71 -14.20 -0.66 -2.49
CA ASP A 71 -15.17 -0.94 -3.57
C ASP A 71 -14.51 -1.60 -4.79
N LYS A 72 -13.32 -2.19 -4.58
CA LYS A 72 -12.59 -2.98 -5.58
C LYS A 72 -12.04 -2.19 -6.76
N LYS A 73 -11.90 -0.89 -6.63
CA LYS A 73 -11.21 -0.09 -7.65
C LYS A 73 -9.71 -0.16 -7.41
N ILE A 74 -8.95 0.05 -8.47
CA ILE A 74 -7.49 0.05 -8.39
C ILE A 74 -6.98 1.45 -8.64
N LEU A 75 -6.20 1.96 -7.67
CA LEU A 75 -5.57 3.26 -7.77
C LEU A 75 -4.06 3.06 -7.97
N ASP A 76 -3.49 3.79 -8.90
CA ASP A 76 -2.05 3.73 -9.18
C ASP A 76 -1.35 4.96 -8.63
N PHE A 77 -0.28 4.73 -7.89
CA PHE A 77 0.59 5.78 -7.37
C PHE A 77 1.97 5.62 -7.98
N SER A 78 2.57 6.72 -8.39
CA SER A 78 3.96 6.72 -8.87
C SER A 78 4.64 8.01 -8.45
N LYS A 79 5.96 7.94 -8.40
CA LYS A 79 6.77 9.12 -8.07
C LYS A 79 7.24 9.83 -9.33
#